data_6c7c26f0624ea03dd6831eb77735923a
#
_entry.id   6c7c26f0624ea03dd6831eb77735923a
#
_cell.length_a   1.000
_cell.length_b   1.000
_cell.length_c   1.000
_cell.angle_alpha   90.00
_cell.angle_beta   90.00
_cell.angle_gamma   90.00
#
_symmetry.space_group_name_H-M   'P 1'
#
loop_
_entity.id
_entity.type
_entity.pdbx_description
1 polymer ?
#
loop_
_entity_poly.entity_id
_entity_poly.type
_entity_poly.pdbx_seq_one_letter_code
_entity_poly.pdbx_strand_id
1 'polypeptide(L)'
;MTLDLGTLDPPPTKVVANLPYGIAAGAILRTIEELDGVTRWVAMIQREVGERLAAAPGTGAYGVPSVLAQLACDVRVHRSIARTVFHPVPNVDSVLVVLDRTGPAATPEVRALVRAAFAHRRKALARSLALSPAHGPDVRDRARAALAQLGHPADERAERLAPEEFRALAEALSPPSAPVPGTKPPGGGTRWA
;
A
#
# COMPACT_ATOMS: atom_id res chain seq x y z
N MET A 1 -6.86 -5.64 23.39
CA MET A 1 -8.18 -5.06 23.03
C MET A 1 -7.96 -4.16 21.83
N THR A 2 -8.58 -4.45 20.69
CA THR A 2 -8.44 -3.67 19.47
C THR A 2 -9.70 -2.80 19.34
N LEU A 3 -9.53 -1.47 19.28
CA LEU A 3 -10.64 -0.55 19.05
C LEU A 3 -11.20 -0.78 17.65
N ASP A 4 -12.51 -0.95 17.53
CA ASP A 4 -13.23 -0.93 16.25
C ASP A 4 -13.42 0.52 15.81
N LEU A 5 -12.70 0.94 14.76
CA LEU A 5 -12.74 2.30 14.26
C LEU A 5 -14.07 2.61 13.53
N GLY A 6 -14.78 1.58 13.06
CA GLY A 6 -16.10 1.74 12.41
C GLY A 6 -17.22 2.18 13.36
N THR A 7 -16.98 2.08 14.68
CA THR A 7 -17.97 2.49 15.70
C THR A 7 -17.87 3.96 16.12
N LEU A 8 -16.96 4.73 15.53
CA LEU A 8 -16.80 6.15 15.85
C LEU A 8 -18.00 6.97 15.34
N ASP A 9 -18.63 7.73 16.26
CA ASP A 9 -19.77 8.60 15.98
C ASP A 9 -19.51 10.00 16.56
N PRO A 10 -19.52 11.08 15.76
CA PRO A 10 -19.66 11.09 14.31
C PRO A 10 -18.44 10.49 13.60
N PRO A 11 -18.61 10.00 12.35
CA PRO A 11 -17.49 9.48 11.59
C PRO A 11 -16.39 10.51 11.40
N PRO A 12 -15.12 10.17 11.64
CA PRO A 12 -14.02 11.13 11.54
C PRO A 12 -13.74 11.50 10.08
N THR A 13 -13.46 12.79 9.85
CA THR A 13 -13.03 13.31 8.54
C THR A 13 -11.55 13.68 8.51
N LYS A 14 -10.91 13.76 9.68
CA LYS A 14 -9.48 14.05 9.84
C LYS A 14 -8.91 13.27 11.01
N VAL A 15 -7.63 12.95 10.92
CA VAL A 15 -6.85 12.37 12.02
C VAL A 15 -5.76 13.35 12.44
N VAL A 16 -5.76 13.74 13.71
CA VAL A 16 -4.68 14.53 14.30
C VAL A 16 -4.14 13.76 15.49
N ALA A 17 -2.86 13.38 15.48
CA ALA A 17 -2.32 12.48 16.48
C ALA A 17 -0.86 12.77 16.83
N ASN A 18 -0.54 12.61 18.10
CA ASN A 18 0.82 12.37 18.59
C ASN A 18 0.93 10.88 18.87
N LEU A 19 1.58 10.13 17.97
CA LEU A 19 1.57 8.66 18.03
C LEU A 19 2.79 8.13 18.78
N PRO A 20 2.59 7.12 19.66
CA PRO A 20 3.69 6.45 20.33
C PRO A 20 4.66 5.82 19.35
N TYR A 21 5.94 5.87 19.70
CA TYR A 21 7.00 5.25 18.89
C TYR A 21 6.78 3.74 18.78
N GLY A 22 7.12 3.19 17.63
CA GLY A 22 6.96 1.75 17.34
C GLY A 22 5.61 1.32 16.76
N ILE A 23 4.51 2.07 16.98
CA ILE A 23 3.18 1.71 16.41
C ILE A 23 2.69 2.70 15.36
N ALA A 24 3.36 3.84 15.18
CA ALA A 24 2.89 4.96 14.39
C ALA A 24 2.57 4.60 12.94
N ALA A 25 3.47 3.90 12.24
CA ALA A 25 3.21 3.47 10.85
C ALA A 25 2.00 2.55 10.76
N GLY A 26 1.90 1.56 11.66
CA GLY A 26 0.76 0.63 11.70
C GLY A 26 -0.57 1.34 11.98
N ALA A 27 -0.58 2.30 12.91
CA ALA A 27 -1.77 3.08 13.25
C ALA A 27 -2.22 3.96 12.07
N ILE A 28 -1.29 4.64 11.38
CA ILE A 28 -1.60 5.45 10.21
C ILE A 28 -2.17 4.57 9.10
N LEU A 29 -1.50 3.46 8.75
CA LEU A 29 -1.97 2.56 7.69
C LEU A 29 -3.34 1.96 8.02
N ARG A 30 -3.56 1.57 9.27
CA ARG A 30 -4.85 1.06 9.72
C ARG A 30 -5.97 2.09 9.56
N THR A 31 -5.73 3.35 9.94
CA THR A 31 -6.74 4.42 9.77
C THR A 31 -6.96 4.78 8.31
N ILE A 32 -5.97 4.62 7.41
CA ILE A 32 -6.15 4.75 5.97
C ILE A 32 -7.06 3.63 5.43
N GLU A 33 -6.89 2.42 5.94
CA GLU A 33 -7.63 1.22 5.51
C GLU A 33 -9.06 1.17 6.03
N GLU A 34 -9.31 1.59 7.29
CA GLU A 34 -10.59 1.40 7.98
C GLU A 34 -11.47 2.67 8.01
N LEU A 35 -10.93 3.85 7.68
CA LEU A 35 -11.64 5.12 7.76
C LEU A 35 -11.71 5.83 6.39
N ASP A 36 -12.61 5.38 5.53
CA ASP A 36 -12.76 5.92 4.17
C ASP A 36 -13.15 7.41 4.14
N GLY A 37 -13.87 7.88 5.15
CA GLY A 37 -14.28 9.29 5.29
C GLY A 37 -13.15 10.25 5.66
N VAL A 38 -11.99 9.73 6.12
CA VAL A 38 -10.85 10.58 6.48
C VAL A 38 -10.13 11.04 5.21
N THR A 39 -10.03 12.36 5.07
CA THR A 39 -9.38 13.02 3.93
C THR A 39 -7.98 13.54 4.24
N ARG A 40 -7.64 13.73 5.53
CA ARG A 40 -6.34 14.27 5.94
C ARG A 40 -5.87 13.70 7.27
N TRP A 41 -4.59 13.36 7.34
CA TRP A 41 -3.86 13.02 8.57
C TRP A 41 -2.79 14.06 8.84
N VAL A 42 -2.67 14.47 10.10
CA VAL A 42 -1.56 15.25 10.62
C VAL A 42 -1.03 14.51 11.84
N ALA A 43 0.14 13.92 11.73
CA ALA A 43 0.68 13.09 12.80
C ALA A 43 2.11 13.51 13.17
N MET A 44 2.37 13.59 14.48
CA MET A 44 3.72 13.70 15.01
C MET A 44 4.24 12.31 15.31
N ILE A 45 5.35 11.97 14.67
CA ILE A 45 5.96 10.63 14.70
C ILE A 45 7.49 10.73 14.68
N GLN A 46 8.19 9.61 14.91
CA GLN A 46 9.64 9.57 14.75
C GLN A 46 10.07 9.96 13.34
N ARG A 47 11.20 10.68 13.23
CA ARG A 47 11.74 11.14 11.94
C ARG A 47 11.88 10.00 10.94
N GLU A 48 12.50 8.89 11.33
CA GLU A 48 12.72 7.73 10.46
C GLU A 48 11.39 7.17 9.90
N VAL A 49 10.35 7.12 10.72
CA VAL A 49 9.02 6.64 10.30
C VAL A 49 8.38 7.60 9.30
N GLY A 50 8.49 8.91 9.53
CA GLY A 50 7.97 9.92 8.61
C GLY A 50 8.70 9.92 7.27
N GLU A 51 10.03 9.85 7.30
CA GLU A 51 10.86 9.73 6.10
C GLU A 51 10.56 8.46 5.31
N ARG A 52 10.28 7.34 6.01
CA ARG A 52 9.88 6.08 5.39
C ARG A 52 8.51 6.16 4.72
N LEU A 53 7.51 6.77 5.36
CA LEU A 53 6.18 6.96 4.76
C LEU A 53 6.23 7.82 3.49
N ALA A 54 7.07 8.86 3.49
CA ALA A 54 7.24 9.80 2.37
C ALA A 54 8.35 9.41 1.38
N ALA A 55 9.00 8.25 1.56
CA ALA A 55 10.13 7.84 0.75
C ALA A 55 9.74 7.59 -0.70
N ALA A 56 10.54 8.07 -1.64
CA ALA A 56 10.37 7.82 -3.07
C ALA A 56 10.93 6.44 -3.48
N PRO A 57 10.40 5.83 -4.56
CA PRO A 57 10.96 4.62 -5.15
C PRO A 57 12.47 4.73 -5.39
N GLY A 58 13.19 3.64 -5.18
CA GLY A 58 14.63 3.57 -5.36
C GLY A 58 15.48 4.09 -4.19
N THR A 59 14.86 4.66 -3.16
CA THR A 59 15.57 5.11 -1.95
C THR A 59 15.69 4.00 -0.90
N GLY A 60 16.69 4.12 -0.02
CA GLY A 60 16.92 3.14 1.04
C GLY A 60 15.77 3.03 2.06
N ALA A 61 15.02 4.12 2.27
CA ALA A 61 13.89 4.17 3.19
C ALA A 61 12.58 3.59 2.59
N TYR A 62 12.49 3.51 1.25
CA TYR A 62 11.29 3.03 0.57
C TYR A 62 10.96 1.57 0.88
N GLY A 63 9.71 1.27 1.18
CA GLY A 63 9.27 -0.05 1.58
C GLY A 63 7.75 -0.17 1.71
N VAL A 64 7.28 -1.26 2.35
CA VAL A 64 5.86 -1.53 2.52
C VAL A 64 5.06 -0.33 3.05
N PRO A 65 5.49 0.38 4.11
CA PRO A 65 4.74 1.53 4.60
C PRO A 65 4.67 2.67 3.59
N SER A 66 5.74 2.90 2.81
CA SER A 66 5.77 3.92 1.76
C SER A 66 4.72 3.63 0.69
N VAL A 67 4.75 2.41 0.14
CA VAL A 67 3.82 1.97 -0.91
C VAL A 67 2.38 2.07 -0.43
N LEU A 68 2.06 1.46 0.71
CA LEU A 68 0.67 1.38 1.20
C LEU A 68 0.09 2.75 1.55
N ALA A 69 0.89 3.66 2.11
CA ALA A 69 0.44 5.02 2.38
C ALA A 69 0.24 5.81 1.08
N GLN A 70 1.21 5.75 0.16
CA GLN A 70 1.21 6.54 -1.09
C GLN A 70 0.23 6.01 -2.14
N LEU A 71 -0.22 4.76 -2.05
CA LEU A 71 -1.33 4.25 -2.87
C LEU A 71 -2.66 4.99 -2.60
N ALA A 72 -2.84 5.56 -1.41
CA ALA A 72 -4.07 6.20 -0.99
C ALA A 72 -3.91 7.71 -0.74
N CYS A 73 -2.68 8.19 -0.52
CA CYS A 73 -2.43 9.54 -0.05
C CYS A 73 -1.19 10.16 -0.71
N ASP A 74 -1.24 11.49 -0.90
CA ASP A 74 -0.02 12.29 -1.00
C ASP A 74 0.60 12.42 0.39
N VAL A 75 1.87 12.03 0.54
CA VAL A 75 2.56 11.94 1.84
C VAL A 75 3.75 12.88 1.86
N ARG A 76 3.79 13.79 2.82
CA ARG A 76 4.92 14.71 2.98
C ARG A 76 5.33 14.92 4.42
N VAL A 77 6.64 15.03 4.64
CA VAL A 77 7.19 15.56 5.89
C VAL A 77 7.03 17.08 5.88
N HIS A 78 6.17 17.57 6.75
CA HIS A 78 5.86 19.00 6.80
C HIS A 78 6.89 19.80 7.61
N ARG A 79 7.31 19.26 8.77
CA ARG A 79 8.20 19.97 9.70
C ARG A 79 8.98 18.99 10.58
N SER A 80 10.25 19.28 10.80
CA SER A 80 11.06 18.63 11.84
C SER A 80 10.83 19.28 13.21
N ILE A 81 10.83 18.45 14.26
CA ILE A 81 10.66 18.85 15.64
C ILE A 81 11.85 18.28 16.42
N ALA A 82 12.67 19.18 16.96
CA ALA A 82 13.85 18.77 17.72
C ALA A 82 13.44 18.04 19.00
N ARG A 83 14.18 16.99 19.35
CA ARG A 83 13.92 16.20 20.58
C ARG A 83 13.97 17.04 21.86
N THR A 84 14.68 18.16 21.85
CA THR A 84 14.85 19.04 23.02
C THR A 84 13.55 19.78 23.44
N VAL A 85 12.50 19.77 22.62
CA VAL A 85 11.21 20.37 22.99
C VAL A 85 10.36 19.46 23.88
N PHE A 86 10.78 18.23 24.10
CA PHE A 86 10.07 17.23 24.90
C PHE A 86 10.71 17.02 26.28
N HIS A 87 9.88 16.70 27.26
CA HIS A 87 10.33 16.28 28.58
C HIS A 87 9.59 15.01 29.02
N PRO A 88 10.27 13.90 29.31
CA PRO A 88 11.72 13.68 29.14
C PRO A 88 12.15 13.73 27.68
N VAL A 89 13.41 14.10 27.43
CA VAL A 89 13.95 14.20 26.06
C VAL A 89 14.05 12.81 25.43
N PRO A 90 13.39 12.55 24.29
CA PRO A 90 13.52 11.26 23.59
C PRO A 90 14.87 11.11 22.91
N ASN A 91 15.23 9.87 22.54
CA ASN A 91 16.52 9.56 21.89
C ASN A 91 16.60 10.03 20.42
N VAL A 92 15.46 10.30 19.78
CA VAL A 92 15.36 10.64 18.36
C VAL A 92 14.49 11.87 18.14
N ASP A 93 14.73 12.59 17.05
CA ASP A 93 13.87 13.69 16.64
C ASP A 93 12.53 13.20 16.11
N SER A 94 11.53 14.06 16.19
CA SER A 94 10.21 13.85 15.62
C SER A 94 10.03 14.66 14.34
N VAL A 95 9.03 14.27 13.57
CA VAL A 95 8.53 15.05 12.43
C VAL A 95 7.02 15.15 12.49
N LEU A 96 6.50 16.24 11.97
CA LEU A 96 5.10 16.34 11.63
C LEU A 96 4.92 15.90 10.18
N VAL A 97 4.17 14.84 9.96
CA VAL A 97 3.79 14.36 8.63
C VAL A 97 2.37 14.76 8.31
N VAL A 98 2.13 15.09 7.06
CA VAL A 98 0.80 15.33 6.51
C VAL A 98 0.55 14.32 5.40
N LEU A 99 -0.60 13.67 5.47
CA LEU A 99 -1.09 12.80 4.40
C LEU A 99 -2.42 13.39 3.93
N ASP A 100 -2.56 13.59 2.65
CA ASP A 100 -3.80 14.03 2.00
C ASP A 100 -4.33 12.89 1.14
N ARG A 101 -5.56 12.44 1.38
CA ARG A 101 -6.15 11.33 0.63
C ARG A 101 -6.33 11.72 -0.83
N THR A 102 -5.82 10.90 -1.73
CA THR A 102 -5.92 11.05 -3.19
C THR A 102 -6.71 9.93 -3.85
N GLY A 103 -6.93 8.83 -3.11
CA GLY A 103 -7.63 7.67 -3.65
C GLY A 103 -8.03 6.65 -2.57
N PRO A 104 -8.62 5.52 -3.00
CA PRO A 104 -8.98 4.44 -2.09
C PRO A 104 -7.74 3.75 -1.51
N ALA A 105 -7.89 3.18 -0.33
CA ALA A 105 -6.88 2.32 0.26
C ALA A 105 -6.55 1.11 -0.64
N ALA A 106 -5.37 0.54 -0.45
CA ALA A 106 -4.98 -0.69 -1.14
C ALA A 106 -5.93 -1.84 -0.76
N THR A 107 -6.35 -2.64 -1.74
CA THR A 107 -7.15 -3.85 -1.49
C THR A 107 -6.34 -4.90 -0.71
N PRO A 108 -6.98 -5.88 -0.07
CA PRO A 108 -6.27 -6.95 0.63
C PRO A 108 -5.24 -7.66 -0.26
N GLU A 109 -5.57 -7.87 -1.54
CA GLU A 109 -4.71 -8.53 -2.54
C GLU A 109 -3.47 -7.69 -2.82
N VAL A 110 -3.63 -6.39 -3.05
CA VAL A 110 -2.53 -5.44 -3.25
C VAL A 110 -1.64 -5.39 -2.01
N ARG A 111 -2.22 -5.33 -0.81
CA ARG A 111 -1.46 -5.35 0.45
C ARG A 111 -0.64 -6.63 0.62
N ALA A 112 -1.24 -7.78 0.31
CA ALA A 112 -0.56 -9.07 0.37
C ALA A 112 0.60 -9.13 -0.62
N LEU A 113 0.37 -8.68 -1.86
CA LEU A 113 1.39 -8.60 -2.90
C LEU A 113 2.57 -7.71 -2.50
N VAL A 114 2.30 -6.49 -2.01
CA VAL A 114 3.33 -5.55 -1.55
C VAL A 114 4.16 -6.19 -0.44
N ARG A 115 3.53 -6.80 0.57
CA ARG A 115 4.25 -7.48 1.66
C ARG A 115 5.12 -8.62 1.16
N ALA A 116 4.61 -9.46 0.25
CA ALA A 116 5.37 -10.56 -0.34
C ALA A 116 6.54 -10.07 -1.21
N ALA A 117 6.34 -8.99 -1.98
CA ALA A 117 7.37 -8.38 -2.81
C ALA A 117 8.56 -7.86 -1.97
N PHE A 118 8.29 -7.26 -0.81
CA PHE A 118 9.31 -6.72 0.09
C PHE A 118 9.84 -7.72 1.13
N ALA A 119 9.27 -8.92 1.24
CA ALA A 119 9.71 -9.93 2.23
C ALA A 119 11.19 -10.32 2.06
N HIS A 120 11.69 -10.27 0.83
CA HIS A 120 13.08 -10.55 0.51
C HIS A 120 13.71 -9.39 -0.27
N ARG A 121 13.86 -8.24 0.39
CA ARG A 121 14.25 -6.95 -0.20
C ARG A 121 15.46 -7.01 -1.15
N ARG A 122 16.45 -7.88 -0.89
CA ARG A 122 17.66 -8.03 -1.72
C ARG A 122 17.46 -8.90 -2.96
N LYS A 123 16.31 -9.60 -3.11
CA LYS A 123 16.00 -10.44 -4.26
C LYS A 123 15.17 -9.67 -5.30
N ALA A 124 15.21 -10.13 -6.54
CA ALA A 124 14.27 -9.69 -7.58
C ALA A 124 12.83 -9.92 -7.12
N LEU A 125 11.91 -9.02 -7.47
CA LEU A 125 10.49 -9.06 -7.07
C LEU A 125 9.85 -10.40 -7.42
N ALA A 126 9.99 -10.87 -8.67
CA ALA A 126 9.45 -12.15 -9.12
C ALA A 126 9.95 -13.34 -8.28
N ARG A 127 11.20 -13.30 -7.82
CA ARG A 127 11.77 -14.32 -6.93
C ARG A 127 11.24 -14.19 -5.51
N SER A 128 11.01 -12.97 -5.01
CA SER A 128 10.41 -12.75 -3.70
C SER A 128 9.00 -13.32 -3.64
N LEU A 129 8.18 -13.06 -4.67
CA LEU A 129 6.81 -13.59 -4.77
C LEU A 129 6.78 -15.12 -4.81
N ALA A 130 7.68 -15.75 -5.56
CA ALA A 130 7.77 -17.22 -5.65
C ALA A 130 8.15 -17.91 -4.34
N LEU A 131 8.68 -17.18 -3.35
CA LEU A 131 8.97 -17.69 -2.01
C LEU A 131 7.78 -17.55 -1.06
N SER A 132 6.72 -16.86 -1.45
CA SER A 132 5.51 -16.70 -0.66
C SER A 132 4.55 -17.86 -0.94
N PRO A 133 4.06 -18.58 0.09
CA PRO A 133 3.10 -19.67 -0.10
C PRO A 133 1.73 -19.19 -0.60
N ALA A 134 1.46 -17.90 -0.56
CA ALA A 134 0.19 -17.31 -1.01
C ALA A 134 0.05 -17.26 -2.54
N HIS A 135 1.13 -17.52 -3.28
CA HIS A 135 1.14 -17.45 -4.74
C HIS A 135 1.44 -18.85 -5.33
N GLY A 136 0.81 -19.16 -6.47
CA GLY A 136 0.99 -20.41 -7.18
C GLY A 136 2.40 -20.58 -7.78
N PRO A 137 2.74 -21.80 -8.28
CA PRO A 137 4.08 -22.13 -8.75
C PRO A 137 4.53 -21.30 -9.96
N ASP A 138 3.62 -20.80 -10.77
CA ASP A 138 3.85 -20.02 -11.99
C ASP A 138 3.99 -18.50 -11.73
N VAL A 139 3.83 -18.06 -10.48
CA VAL A 139 3.86 -16.64 -10.14
C VAL A 139 5.16 -15.93 -10.58
N ARG A 140 6.28 -16.64 -10.57
CA ARG A 140 7.57 -16.09 -10.96
C ARG A 140 7.58 -15.64 -12.42
N ASP A 141 7.10 -16.47 -13.32
CA ASP A 141 7.12 -16.19 -14.75
C ASP A 141 6.04 -15.16 -15.11
N ARG A 142 4.88 -15.24 -14.48
CA ARG A 142 3.82 -14.22 -14.59
C ARG A 142 4.29 -12.85 -14.09
N ALA A 143 4.98 -12.79 -12.97
CA ALA A 143 5.52 -11.54 -12.44
C ALA A 143 6.60 -10.94 -13.35
N ARG A 144 7.45 -11.77 -13.97
CA ARG A 144 8.43 -11.32 -14.97
C ARG A 144 7.76 -10.74 -16.21
N ALA A 145 6.73 -11.40 -16.70
CA ALA A 145 5.95 -10.90 -17.84
C ALA A 145 5.25 -9.58 -17.52
N ALA A 146 4.65 -9.45 -16.33
CA ALA A 146 4.01 -8.23 -15.88
C ALA A 146 5.01 -7.08 -15.69
N LEU A 147 6.19 -7.34 -15.12
CA LEU A 147 7.27 -6.34 -15.02
C LEU A 147 7.69 -5.82 -16.40
N ALA A 148 7.85 -6.71 -17.38
CA ALA A 148 8.19 -6.31 -18.75
C ALA A 148 7.10 -5.44 -19.40
N GLN A 149 5.81 -5.72 -19.14
CA GLN A 149 4.69 -4.88 -19.58
C GLN A 149 4.70 -3.50 -18.95
N LEU A 150 5.19 -3.37 -17.70
CA LEU A 150 5.36 -2.11 -16.99
C LEU A 150 6.66 -1.37 -17.38
N GLY A 151 7.47 -1.93 -18.29
CA GLY A 151 8.72 -1.33 -18.74
C GLY A 151 9.92 -1.59 -17.82
N HIS A 152 9.80 -2.52 -16.89
CA HIS A 152 10.88 -2.91 -15.97
C HIS A 152 11.65 -4.15 -16.45
N PRO A 153 12.93 -4.29 -16.08
CA PRO A 153 13.65 -5.55 -16.22
C PRO A 153 12.95 -6.71 -15.51
N ALA A 154 13.04 -7.91 -16.05
CA ALA A 154 12.42 -9.11 -15.47
C ALA A 154 12.97 -9.50 -14.07
N ASP A 155 14.14 -8.98 -13.72
CA ASP A 155 14.81 -9.16 -12.42
C ASP A 155 14.76 -7.91 -11.54
N GLU A 156 13.87 -6.95 -11.83
CA GLU A 156 13.70 -5.72 -11.06
C GLU A 156 13.32 -6.01 -9.60
N ARG A 157 13.76 -5.13 -8.71
CA ARG A 157 13.46 -5.21 -7.28
C ARG A 157 12.21 -4.40 -6.92
N ALA A 158 11.49 -4.87 -5.91
CA ALA A 158 10.27 -4.20 -5.43
C ALA A 158 10.47 -2.71 -5.08
N GLU A 159 11.66 -2.35 -4.58
CA GLU A 159 11.97 -0.97 -4.20
C GLU A 159 12.06 0.01 -5.38
N ARG A 160 12.09 -0.47 -6.62
CA ARG A 160 12.16 0.36 -7.82
C ARG A 160 10.79 0.72 -8.40
N LEU A 161 9.76 -0.04 -8.03
CA LEU A 161 8.40 0.17 -8.52
C LEU A 161 7.73 1.35 -7.82
N ALA A 162 7.02 2.16 -8.60
CA ALA A 162 6.12 3.18 -8.07
C ALA A 162 4.90 2.53 -7.38
N PRO A 163 4.22 3.24 -6.46
CA PRO A 163 3.06 2.69 -5.77
C PRO A 163 1.99 2.16 -6.72
N GLU A 164 1.65 2.91 -7.77
CA GLU A 164 0.60 2.57 -8.74
C GLU A 164 0.93 1.30 -9.52
N GLU A 165 2.21 1.01 -9.75
CA GLU A 165 2.65 -0.19 -10.45
C GLU A 165 2.37 -1.46 -9.66
N PHE A 166 2.26 -1.37 -8.32
CA PHE A 166 1.81 -2.52 -7.51
C PHE A 166 0.32 -2.82 -7.72
N ARG A 167 -0.54 -1.83 -8.04
CA ARG A 167 -1.94 -2.10 -8.43
C ARG A 167 -1.99 -2.83 -9.76
N ALA A 168 -1.29 -2.33 -10.77
CA ALA A 168 -1.22 -2.95 -12.09
C ALA A 168 -0.62 -4.37 -12.02
N LEU A 169 0.42 -4.56 -11.19
CA LEU A 169 1.01 -5.87 -10.97
C LEU A 169 0.03 -6.85 -10.29
N ALA A 170 -0.77 -6.38 -9.32
CA ALA A 170 -1.77 -7.21 -8.66
C ALA A 170 -2.87 -7.64 -9.65
N GLU A 171 -3.31 -6.75 -10.52
CA GLU A 171 -4.28 -7.06 -11.58
C GLU A 171 -3.72 -8.10 -12.55
N ALA A 172 -2.49 -7.93 -13.02
CA ALA A 172 -1.82 -8.89 -13.92
C ALA A 172 -1.59 -10.27 -13.29
N LEU A 173 -1.44 -10.32 -11.97
CA LEU A 173 -1.24 -11.55 -11.20
C LEU A 173 -2.55 -12.15 -10.65
N SER A 174 -3.67 -11.48 -10.80
CA SER A 174 -4.98 -12.04 -10.47
C SER A 174 -5.29 -13.23 -11.39
N PRO A 175 -5.91 -14.31 -10.90
CA PRO A 175 -6.40 -15.35 -11.79
C PRO A 175 -7.38 -14.74 -12.80
N PRO A 176 -7.39 -15.22 -14.06
CA PRO A 176 -8.38 -14.73 -15.03
C PRO A 176 -9.77 -14.90 -14.43
N SER A 177 -10.56 -13.82 -14.43
CA SER A 177 -11.93 -13.85 -13.96
C SER A 177 -12.67 -14.98 -14.67
N ALA A 178 -13.24 -15.93 -13.90
CA ALA A 178 -14.07 -16.97 -14.50
C ALA A 178 -15.14 -16.29 -15.37
N PRO A 179 -15.39 -16.80 -16.59
CA PRO A 179 -16.43 -16.21 -17.45
C PRO A 179 -17.75 -16.22 -16.69
N VAL A 180 -18.42 -15.07 -16.66
CA VAL A 180 -19.74 -14.95 -16.04
C VAL A 180 -20.67 -15.96 -16.69
N PRO A 181 -21.21 -16.98 -15.97
CA PRO A 181 -22.11 -17.93 -16.56
C PRO A 181 -23.42 -17.22 -16.93
N GLY A 182 -23.72 -17.12 -18.22
CA GLY A 182 -25.05 -16.80 -18.71
C GLY A 182 -25.29 -15.46 -19.37
N THR A 183 -24.70 -15.24 -20.54
CA THR A 183 -25.41 -14.53 -21.61
C THR A 183 -25.77 -15.54 -22.68
N LYS A 184 -26.96 -16.13 -22.53
CA LYS A 184 -27.59 -16.92 -23.59
C LYS A 184 -27.72 -16.03 -24.83
N PRO A 185 -27.23 -16.45 -26.01
CA PRO A 185 -27.43 -15.67 -27.23
C PRO A 185 -28.94 -15.53 -27.54
N PRO A 186 -29.39 -14.38 -28.05
CA PRO A 186 -30.78 -14.22 -28.41
C PRO A 186 -31.15 -15.24 -29.48
N GLY A 187 -32.17 -16.06 -29.15
CA GLY A 187 -32.66 -17.10 -30.01
C GLY A 187 -33.09 -16.53 -31.36
N GLY A 188 -32.46 -17.01 -32.42
CA GLY A 188 -32.89 -16.78 -33.78
C GLY A 188 -34.27 -17.34 -33.98
N GLY A 189 -35.25 -16.48 -34.07
CA GLY A 189 -36.64 -16.83 -34.48
C GLY A 189 -36.63 -17.27 -35.94
N THR A 190 -36.80 -18.55 -36.18
CA THR A 190 -37.11 -19.08 -37.51
C THR A 190 -38.55 -18.77 -37.81
N ARG A 191 -38.78 -17.83 -38.74
CA ARG A 191 -40.07 -17.64 -39.40
C ARG A 191 -40.31 -18.81 -40.33
N TRP A 192 -41.37 -19.54 -40.10
CA TRP A 192 -41.96 -20.40 -41.11
C TRP A 192 -43.07 -19.64 -41.83
N ALA A 193 -43.01 -19.60 -43.15
CA ALA A 193 -44.07 -19.21 -44.05
C ALA A 193 -44.98 -20.40 -44.30
#